data_681b2a7ea8178e666887d9f21395dc20
#
_entry.id   681b2a7ea8178e666887d9f21395dc20
#
_cell.length_a   1.000
_cell.length_b   1.000
_cell.length_c   1.000
_cell.angle_alpha   90.00
_cell.angle_beta   90.00
_cell.angle_gamma   90.00
#
_symmetry.space_group_name_H-M   'P 1'
#
loop_
_entity.id
_entity.type
_entity.pdbx_description
1 polymer ?
#
loop_
_entity_poly.entity_id
_entity_poly.type
_entity_poly.pdbx_seq_one_letter_code
_entity_poly.pdbx_strand_id
1 'polypeptide(L)'
;MSQPKLAFGVRLPADSVSSLSHPVAPSSLSRRQFLKRTAIASGVMAAPCLVPVSALGRNGAVPPSERIVLGGIGIGNRGTHDLRWMLPEKDVQFVAACDPNKSRREAVKKIVDGQYGNSDCALYSDTRQFLAERTDIDAVLSTTGDRLHALMAIMAMRAGKDVYSEKPSCMTIAEGQAVVATAKKYGRVYQTGTQRLSEATFVWCIEMAKSGRLGKVHSAYAHIAPWDAAEMRHDWLPSEPEPSKEEMDWDQWLGPCPWRPYNLAYVNGKWRGHYDFHTSCVGEWGAHTFAQAQAGLDALNTSPVKYQYVPNPSGDGMVTTFASGAKMILSRGDKYWHGSCGMRFDGTEGWVSAADGYSKPEVSSPALLADYSKVVRDYMARTQRPMSHVRDFFDCVKSRRQPVANAEVMYHSMSTVHAANICMWLKRDLKYDPAKAEFVNDPMANRLRTRAMREPWII
;
A
#
# COMPACT_ATOMS: atom_id res chain seq x y z
N MET A 1 -52.14 -32.75 -0.45
CA MET A 1 -52.75 -32.32 0.84
C MET A 1 -52.07 -30.98 1.20
N SER A 2 -52.71 -29.97 0.86
CA SER A 2 -53.26 -28.76 1.51
C SER A 2 -52.31 -28.03 2.46
N GLN A 3 -51.85 -26.86 2.02
CA GLN A 3 -51.33 -25.78 2.89
C GLN A 3 -52.50 -25.18 3.72
N PRO A 4 -52.22 -24.47 4.82
CA PRO A 4 -53.02 -23.31 5.16
C PRO A 4 -52.21 -22.00 5.15
N LYS A 5 -52.83 -21.01 4.47
CA LYS A 5 -52.54 -19.57 4.58
C LYS A 5 -53.08 -19.06 5.92
N LEU A 6 -52.29 -18.25 6.62
CA LEU A 6 -52.82 -17.39 7.69
C LEU A 6 -52.51 -15.94 7.33
N ALA A 7 -53.60 -15.20 7.07
CA ALA A 7 -53.63 -13.77 6.96
C ALA A 7 -53.99 -13.16 8.32
N PHE A 8 -53.19 -12.18 8.78
CA PHE A 8 -53.61 -11.28 9.87
C PHE A 8 -53.70 -9.86 9.32
N GLY A 9 -54.91 -9.40 9.17
CA GLY A 9 -55.25 -7.99 8.93
C GLY A 9 -55.36 -7.26 10.26
N VAL A 10 -54.68 -6.13 10.39
CA VAL A 10 -54.89 -5.16 11.47
C VAL A 10 -55.59 -3.96 10.89
N ARG A 11 -56.82 -3.69 11.40
CA ARG A 11 -57.60 -2.46 11.14
C ARG A 11 -57.08 -1.32 12.00
N LEU A 12 -56.91 -0.16 11.39
CA LEU A 12 -56.72 1.12 12.10
C LEU A 12 -58.09 1.79 12.29
N PRO A 13 -58.33 2.45 13.43
CA PRO A 13 -59.55 3.24 13.62
C PRO A 13 -59.43 4.62 12.97
N ALA A 14 -60.50 5.05 12.34
CA ALA A 14 -60.71 6.42 11.86
C ALA A 14 -61.23 7.32 12.99
N ASP A 15 -60.94 8.58 12.85
CA ASP A 15 -61.54 9.79 13.41
C ASP A 15 -60.61 10.65 14.28
N SER A 16 -60.16 11.75 13.67
CA SER A 16 -60.55 13.11 14.08
C SER A 16 -59.87 14.16 13.17
N VAL A 17 -60.68 14.82 12.39
CA VAL A 17 -60.31 15.98 11.57
C VAL A 17 -60.25 17.18 12.52
N SER A 18 -59.09 17.78 12.72
CA SER A 18 -58.96 19.12 13.27
C SER A 18 -58.16 20.01 12.30
N SER A 19 -58.76 21.10 11.99
CA SER A 19 -58.42 22.24 11.13
C SER A 19 -56.93 22.53 10.94
N LEU A 20 -56.48 22.39 9.69
CA LEU A 20 -55.18 22.91 9.24
C LEU A 20 -55.28 24.42 9.00
N SER A 21 -54.58 25.19 9.83
CA SER A 21 -54.24 26.58 9.55
C SER A 21 -53.23 26.65 8.40
N HIS A 22 -53.49 27.49 7.42
CA HIS A 22 -52.61 27.72 6.26
C HIS A 22 -51.22 28.22 6.68
N PRO A 23 -50.16 27.73 6.03
CA PRO A 23 -48.84 28.33 6.25
C PRO A 23 -48.79 29.73 5.62
N VAL A 24 -48.42 30.68 6.43
CA VAL A 24 -48.12 32.06 6.01
C VAL A 24 -46.88 31.99 5.11
N ALA A 25 -47.01 32.45 3.89
CA ALA A 25 -45.87 32.57 2.96
C ALA A 25 -44.79 33.47 3.55
N PRO A 26 -43.47 33.13 3.40
CA PRO A 26 -42.41 33.99 3.89
C PRO A 26 -42.48 35.33 3.15
N SER A 27 -42.59 36.43 3.92
CA SER A 27 -42.59 37.80 3.39
C SER A 27 -41.29 38.05 2.61
N SER A 28 -41.43 38.34 1.32
CA SER A 28 -40.30 38.73 0.47
C SER A 28 -39.63 39.99 1.03
N LEU A 29 -38.40 39.87 1.45
CA LEU A 29 -37.59 41.00 1.88
C LEU A 29 -37.51 42.03 0.74
N SER A 30 -37.89 43.27 0.98
CA SER A 30 -37.73 44.34 -0.02
C SER A 30 -36.25 44.56 -0.35
N ARG A 31 -35.94 44.97 -1.59
CA ARG A 31 -34.55 45.31 -2.02
C ARG A 31 -33.83 46.21 -1.00
N ARG A 32 -34.56 47.15 -0.37
CA ARG A 32 -34.02 48.09 0.61
C ARG A 32 -33.69 47.40 1.95
N GLN A 33 -34.49 46.40 2.36
CA GLN A 33 -34.21 45.63 3.58
C GLN A 33 -33.05 44.67 3.37
N PHE A 34 -32.91 44.06 2.15
CA PHE A 34 -31.78 43.25 1.76
C PHE A 34 -30.47 44.06 1.77
N LEU A 35 -30.48 45.24 1.13
CA LEU A 35 -29.30 46.12 1.11
C LEU A 35 -28.90 46.66 2.50
N LYS A 36 -29.87 46.96 3.39
CA LYS A 36 -29.56 47.32 4.76
C LYS A 36 -28.97 46.18 5.57
N ARG A 37 -29.43 44.94 5.40
CA ARG A 37 -28.88 43.76 6.08
C ARG A 37 -27.49 43.41 5.53
N THR A 38 -27.28 43.56 4.24
CA THR A 38 -25.95 43.36 3.61
C THR A 38 -24.95 44.42 4.08
N ALA A 39 -25.36 45.70 4.21
CA ALA A 39 -24.49 46.78 4.70
C ALA A 39 -24.12 46.59 6.18
N ILE A 40 -25.01 46.07 7.02
CA ILE A 40 -24.71 45.74 8.44
C ILE A 40 -23.78 44.52 8.51
N ALA A 41 -23.98 43.51 7.67
CA ALA A 41 -23.08 42.34 7.57
C ALA A 41 -21.66 42.73 7.05
N SER A 42 -21.59 43.72 6.15
CA SER A 42 -20.31 44.21 5.63
C SER A 42 -19.52 45.03 6.66
N GLY A 43 -20.20 45.68 7.62
CA GLY A 43 -19.55 46.48 8.69
C GLY A 43 -18.88 45.60 9.75
N VAL A 44 -19.26 44.36 9.95
CA VAL A 44 -18.64 43.41 10.88
C VAL A 44 -17.40 42.71 10.31
N MET A 45 -17.19 42.76 8.99
CA MET A 45 -16.06 42.15 8.29
C MET A 45 -14.84 43.08 8.12
N ALA A 46 -14.82 44.25 8.72
CA ALA A 46 -13.72 45.20 8.59
C ALA A 46 -12.70 45.12 9.75
N ALA A 47 -12.71 44.04 10.55
CA ALA A 47 -11.56 43.77 11.39
C ALA A 47 -10.42 43.27 10.46
N PRO A 48 -9.21 43.85 10.49
CA PRO A 48 -8.10 43.32 9.71
C PRO A 48 -7.82 41.90 10.15
N CYS A 49 -8.21 40.93 9.34
CA CYS A 49 -7.75 39.56 9.52
C CYS A 49 -6.24 39.57 9.30
N LEU A 50 -5.47 39.52 10.37
CA LEU A 50 -4.05 39.26 10.29
C LEU A 50 -3.86 37.83 9.83
N VAL A 51 -3.78 37.65 8.50
CA VAL A 51 -3.46 36.37 7.91
C VAL A 51 -1.96 36.15 8.06
N PRO A 52 -1.53 35.08 8.76
CA PRO A 52 -0.11 34.79 8.92
C PRO A 52 0.57 34.70 7.56
N VAL A 53 1.80 35.17 7.45
CA VAL A 53 2.60 35.15 6.22
C VAL A 53 2.72 33.71 5.67
N SER A 54 2.78 32.70 6.54
CA SER A 54 2.79 31.29 6.19
C SER A 54 1.48 30.80 5.55
N ALA A 55 0.33 31.39 5.92
CA ALA A 55 -0.96 31.06 5.30
C ALA A 55 -1.11 31.70 3.90
N LEU A 56 -0.30 32.71 3.59
CA LEU A 56 -0.24 33.37 2.29
C LEU A 56 0.81 32.75 1.36
N GLY A 57 1.50 31.69 1.77
CA GLY A 57 2.55 31.06 0.98
C GLY A 57 3.79 31.93 0.76
N ARG A 58 4.02 32.95 1.61
CA ARG A 58 5.18 33.83 1.52
C ARG A 58 6.38 33.27 2.29
N ASN A 59 7.59 33.73 1.97
CA ASN A 59 8.86 33.31 2.59
C ASN A 59 9.13 31.79 2.46
N GLY A 60 8.72 31.18 1.33
CA GLY A 60 8.94 29.76 1.05
C GLY A 60 8.02 28.78 1.82
N ALA A 61 7.02 29.28 2.53
CA ALA A 61 5.98 28.46 3.13
C ALA A 61 4.95 28.06 2.05
N VAL A 62 4.47 26.81 2.10
CA VAL A 62 3.35 26.36 1.28
C VAL A 62 2.05 26.73 1.99
N PRO A 63 1.10 27.43 1.34
CA PRO A 63 -0.17 27.79 1.97
C PRO A 63 -0.96 26.51 2.34
N PRO A 64 -1.78 26.54 3.40
CA PRO A 64 -2.56 25.37 3.85
C PRO A 64 -3.39 24.71 2.74
N SER A 65 -3.99 25.51 1.84
CA SER A 65 -4.79 25.04 0.70
C SER A 65 -3.99 24.23 -0.33
N GLU A 66 -2.67 24.35 -0.33
CA GLU A 66 -1.77 23.66 -1.25
C GLU A 66 -1.06 22.46 -0.60
N ARG A 67 -1.32 22.22 0.68
CA ARG A 67 -0.73 21.10 1.42
C ARG A 67 -1.60 19.86 1.27
N ILE A 68 -0.93 18.71 1.20
CA ILE A 68 -1.56 17.40 1.33
C ILE A 68 -1.73 17.13 2.82
N VAL A 69 -2.96 16.97 3.28
CA VAL A 69 -3.27 16.57 4.65
C VAL A 69 -3.13 15.05 4.76
N LEU A 70 -2.16 14.61 5.55
CA LEU A 70 -1.78 13.21 5.67
C LEU A 70 -2.21 12.64 7.03
N GLY A 71 -2.76 11.43 7.01
CA GLY A 71 -2.98 10.61 8.20
C GLY A 71 -2.18 9.31 8.16
N GLY A 72 -2.09 8.61 9.29
CA GLY A 72 -1.37 7.35 9.34
C GLY A 72 -2.16 6.23 9.99
N ILE A 73 -2.04 5.01 9.46
CA ILE A 73 -2.66 3.79 9.99
C ILE A 73 -1.57 2.74 10.24
N GLY A 74 -1.46 2.27 11.49
CA GLY A 74 -0.58 1.15 11.85
C GLY A 74 0.91 1.47 11.74
N ILE A 75 1.35 2.65 12.17
CA ILE A 75 2.74 3.09 12.04
C ILE A 75 3.62 2.40 13.09
N GLY A 76 4.17 1.25 12.68
CA GLY A 76 5.18 0.49 13.45
C GLY A 76 6.63 0.92 13.11
N ASN A 77 7.57 -0.02 13.33
CA ASN A 77 9.00 0.27 13.11
C ASN A 77 9.29 0.75 11.68
N ARG A 78 8.85 0.01 10.66
CA ARG A 78 9.05 0.40 9.26
C ARG A 78 8.32 1.69 8.94
N GLY A 79 7.05 1.79 9.35
CA GLY A 79 6.25 2.99 9.14
C GLY A 79 6.84 4.25 9.75
N THR A 80 7.59 4.14 10.84
CA THR A 80 8.31 5.26 11.44
C THR A 80 9.42 5.78 10.51
N HIS A 81 10.09 4.92 9.74
CA HIS A 81 11.05 5.36 8.73
C HIS A 81 10.33 6.09 7.58
N ASP A 82 9.22 5.56 7.08
CA ASP A 82 8.45 6.18 6.01
C ASP A 82 7.87 7.53 6.47
N LEU A 83 7.33 7.58 7.68
CA LEU A 83 6.85 8.83 8.29
C LEU A 83 7.95 9.90 8.34
N ARG A 84 9.16 9.54 8.76
CA ARG A 84 10.30 10.46 8.82
C ARG A 84 10.77 10.94 7.44
N TRP A 85 10.53 10.18 6.38
CA TRP A 85 10.76 10.64 5.01
C TRP A 85 9.66 11.58 4.52
N MET A 86 8.43 11.43 5.02
CA MET A 86 7.28 12.25 4.62
C MET A 86 7.18 13.57 5.38
N LEU A 87 7.51 13.59 6.67
CA LEU A 87 7.35 14.77 7.53
C LEU A 87 8.14 16.01 7.07
N PRO A 88 9.35 15.90 6.47
CA PRO A 88 10.10 17.06 5.98
C PRO A 88 9.54 17.70 4.70
N GLU A 89 8.60 17.04 4.01
CA GLU A 89 8.00 17.56 2.78
C GLU A 89 7.17 18.81 3.09
N LYS A 90 7.56 19.95 2.49
CA LYS A 90 7.01 21.28 2.82
C LYS A 90 5.52 21.43 2.52
N ASP A 91 5.03 20.64 1.58
CA ASP A 91 3.65 20.61 1.10
C ASP A 91 2.83 19.45 1.68
N VAL A 92 3.29 18.87 2.80
CA VAL A 92 2.61 17.79 3.52
C VAL A 92 2.38 18.22 4.97
N GLN A 93 1.20 17.93 5.49
CA GLN A 93 0.82 18.16 6.89
C GLN A 93 0.27 16.86 7.48
N PHE A 94 1.03 16.18 8.32
CA PHE A 94 0.53 15.01 9.05
C PHE A 94 -0.30 15.46 10.26
N VAL A 95 -1.53 14.93 10.39
CA VAL A 95 -2.51 15.47 11.36
C VAL A 95 -3.10 14.44 12.31
N ALA A 96 -3.02 13.14 12.00
CA ALA A 96 -3.61 12.10 12.86
C ALA A 96 -2.95 10.75 12.69
N ALA A 97 -2.86 9.99 13.80
CA ALA A 97 -2.36 8.62 13.84
C ALA A 97 -3.44 7.66 14.37
N CYS A 98 -3.59 6.53 13.69
CA CYS A 98 -4.50 5.46 14.08
C CYS A 98 -3.73 4.15 14.27
N ASP A 99 -3.81 3.56 15.46
CA ASP A 99 -3.25 2.25 15.78
C ASP A 99 -4.03 1.64 16.95
N PRO A 100 -4.42 0.34 16.91
CA PRO A 100 -5.06 -0.32 18.06
C PRO A 100 -4.16 -0.40 19.28
N ASN A 101 -2.85 -0.26 19.13
CA ASN A 101 -1.88 -0.22 20.23
C ASN A 101 -1.60 1.22 20.66
N LYS A 102 -1.98 1.57 21.92
CA LYS A 102 -1.82 2.90 22.49
C LYS A 102 -0.37 3.40 22.44
N SER A 103 0.57 2.59 22.86
CA SER A 103 1.98 2.99 22.90
C SER A 103 2.53 3.34 21.50
N ARG A 104 2.03 2.69 20.43
CA ARG A 104 2.44 2.98 19.05
C ARG A 104 1.86 4.32 18.56
N ARG A 105 0.54 4.54 18.76
CA ARG A 105 -0.07 5.81 18.33
C ARG A 105 0.49 7.02 19.11
N GLU A 106 0.80 6.85 20.40
CA GLU A 106 1.45 7.90 21.20
C GLU A 106 2.89 8.16 20.75
N ALA A 107 3.65 7.13 20.38
CA ALA A 107 4.99 7.29 19.81
C ALA A 107 4.97 8.09 18.50
N VAL A 108 3.99 7.81 17.63
CA VAL A 108 3.79 8.56 16.38
C VAL A 108 3.46 10.02 16.68
N LYS A 109 2.51 10.29 17.61
CA LYS A 109 2.17 11.65 18.04
C LYS A 109 3.40 12.41 18.50
N LYS A 110 4.22 11.81 19.36
CA LYS A 110 5.45 12.45 19.85
C LYS A 110 6.40 12.85 18.73
N ILE A 111 6.54 12.03 17.69
CA ILE A 111 7.39 12.32 16.53
C ILE A 111 6.80 13.50 15.73
N VAL A 112 5.51 13.47 15.45
CA VAL A 112 4.81 14.48 14.64
C VAL A 112 4.78 15.82 15.35
N ASP A 113 4.35 15.83 16.61
CA ASP A 113 4.28 17.05 17.44
C ASP A 113 5.68 17.68 17.60
N GLY A 114 6.71 16.84 17.80
CA GLY A 114 8.10 17.29 17.85
C GLY A 114 8.58 17.91 16.54
N GLN A 115 8.18 17.37 15.40
CA GLN A 115 8.52 17.91 14.07
C GLN A 115 7.88 19.28 13.81
N TYR A 116 6.63 19.48 14.26
CA TYR A 116 5.88 20.70 14.00
C TYR A 116 5.93 21.72 15.16
N GLY A 117 6.46 21.33 16.33
CA GLY A 117 6.54 22.19 17.51
C GLY A 117 5.17 22.51 18.12
N ASN A 118 4.21 21.60 18.02
CA ASN A 118 2.86 21.73 18.55
C ASN A 118 2.41 20.42 19.25
N SER A 119 1.10 20.29 19.51
CA SER A 119 0.48 19.08 20.11
C SER A 119 -0.77 18.64 19.36
N ASP A 120 -0.87 18.94 18.07
CA ASP A 120 -2.12 18.88 17.30
C ASP A 120 -2.39 17.51 16.64
N CYS A 121 -1.42 16.58 16.65
CA CYS A 121 -1.62 15.26 16.10
C CYS A 121 -2.69 14.49 16.88
N ALA A 122 -3.84 14.24 16.25
CA ALA A 122 -4.95 13.50 16.83
C ALA A 122 -4.65 11.98 16.89
N LEU A 123 -5.24 11.28 17.88
CA LEU A 123 -5.06 9.85 18.07
C LEU A 123 -6.38 9.10 17.93
N TYR A 124 -6.32 7.96 17.24
CA TYR A 124 -7.44 7.05 17.03
C TYR A 124 -7.01 5.60 17.32
N SER A 125 -7.88 4.81 17.90
CA SER A 125 -7.67 3.37 18.09
C SER A 125 -8.39 2.53 17.02
N ASP A 126 -9.46 3.05 16.41
CA ASP A 126 -10.29 2.37 15.42
C ASP A 126 -10.18 3.06 14.05
N THR A 127 -9.73 2.31 13.04
CA THR A 127 -9.60 2.82 11.66
C THR A 127 -10.94 3.25 11.06
N ARG A 128 -12.04 2.63 11.44
CA ARG A 128 -13.39 3.00 10.96
C ARG A 128 -13.78 4.37 11.47
N GLN A 129 -13.57 4.62 12.77
CA GLN A 129 -13.78 5.93 13.37
C GLN A 129 -12.86 6.98 12.76
N PHE A 130 -11.56 6.69 12.66
CA PHE A 130 -10.56 7.56 12.03
C PHE A 130 -11.00 8.00 10.63
N LEU A 131 -11.38 7.07 9.76
CA LEU A 131 -11.78 7.40 8.39
C LEU A 131 -13.11 8.13 8.30
N ALA A 132 -14.04 7.90 9.22
CA ALA A 132 -15.34 8.56 9.25
C ALA A 132 -15.25 10.01 9.76
N GLU A 133 -14.44 10.26 10.79
CA GLU A 133 -14.33 11.59 11.42
C GLU A 133 -13.36 12.52 10.68
N ARG A 134 -12.26 11.98 10.13
CA ARG A 134 -11.22 12.79 9.48
C ARG A 134 -11.48 12.95 7.99
N THR A 135 -12.53 13.69 7.67
CA THR A 135 -12.88 14.04 6.29
C THR A 135 -11.89 15.00 5.64
N ASP A 136 -11.13 15.73 6.43
CA ASP A 136 -10.09 16.69 6.04
C ASP A 136 -8.80 16.04 5.49
N ILE A 137 -8.59 14.74 5.73
CA ILE A 137 -7.40 14.02 5.24
C ILE A 137 -7.53 13.75 3.74
N ASP A 138 -6.46 14.05 2.97
CA ASP A 138 -6.35 13.78 1.54
C ASP A 138 -5.75 12.40 1.27
N ALA A 139 -4.74 12.01 2.05
CA ALA A 139 -3.98 10.79 1.85
C ALA A 139 -3.65 10.08 3.17
N VAL A 140 -3.40 8.77 3.09
CA VAL A 140 -3.07 7.91 4.23
C VAL A 140 -1.77 7.17 3.98
N LEU A 141 -0.87 7.23 4.98
CA LEU A 141 0.27 6.31 5.12
C LEU A 141 -0.22 5.05 5.87
N SER A 142 -0.33 3.91 5.20
CA SER A 142 -0.74 2.63 5.77
C SER A 142 0.46 1.69 5.89
N THR A 143 0.88 1.40 7.13
CA THR A 143 2.08 0.58 7.41
C THR A 143 1.81 -0.47 8.48
N THR A 144 0.67 -1.09 8.40
CA THR A 144 0.21 -2.18 9.28
C THR A 144 1.05 -3.46 9.10
N GLY A 145 0.63 -4.60 9.63
CA GLY A 145 1.20 -5.89 9.25
C GLY A 145 0.57 -6.40 7.94
N ASP A 146 1.26 -7.33 7.26
CA ASP A 146 0.88 -7.86 5.93
C ASP A 146 -0.63 -8.16 5.81
N ARG A 147 -1.19 -8.81 6.84
CA ARG A 147 -2.60 -9.22 6.92
C ARG A 147 -3.62 -8.10 6.77
N LEU A 148 -3.22 -6.85 7.02
CA LEU A 148 -4.09 -5.68 7.03
C LEU A 148 -3.85 -4.71 5.88
N HIS A 149 -2.72 -4.78 5.16
CA HIS A 149 -2.36 -3.80 4.12
C HIS A 149 -3.47 -3.61 3.09
N ALA A 150 -3.96 -4.69 2.48
CA ALA A 150 -5.02 -4.60 1.47
C ALA A 150 -6.32 -4.05 2.04
N LEU A 151 -6.75 -4.54 3.21
CA LEU A 151 -7.99 -4.11 3.85
C LEU A 151 -7.96 -2.62 4.21
N MET A 152 -6.88 -2.16 4.86
CA MET A 152 -6.74 -0.74 5.24
C MET A 152 -6.69 0.18 4.01
N ALA A 153 -5.96 -0.24 2.96
CA ALA A 153 -5.92 0.51 1.70
C ALA A 153 -7.31 0.62 1.06
N ILE A 154 -8.05 -0.48 1.00
CA ILE A 154 -9.41 -0.51 0.45
C ILE A 154 -10.36 0.38 1.26
N MET A 155 -10.32 0.29 2.59
CA MET A 155 -11.14 1.14 3.47
C MET A 155 -10.82 2.63 3.27
N ALA A 156 -9.53 2.99 3.23
CA ALA A 156 -9.11 4.37 3.01
C ALA A 156 -9.54 4.90 1.63
N MET A 157 -9.36 4.12 0.57
CA MET A 157 -9.80 4.50 -0.78
C MET A 157 -11.32 4.63 -0.90
N ARG A 158 -12.10 3.76 -0.24
CA ARG A 158 -13.58 3.86 -0.15
C ARG A 158 -14.00 5.13 0.60
N ALA A 159 -13.21 5.58 1.58
CA ALA A 159 -13.39 6.84 2.30
C ALA A 159 -12.85 8.07 1.54
N GLY A 160 -12.48 7.91 0.27
CA GLY A 160 -12.01 9.00 -0.59
C GLY A 160 -10.56 9.43 -0.39
N LYS A 161 -9.73 8.64 0.31
CA LYS A 161 -8.32 8.96 0.56
C LYS A 161 -7.41 8.31 -0.47
N ASP A 162 -6.35 9.01 -0.87
CA ASP A 162 -5.23 8.41 -1.59
C ASP A 162 -4.36 7.62 -0.61
N VAL A 163 -3.61 6.61 -1.09
CA VAL A 163 -2.96 5.66 -0.18
C VAL A 163 -1.50 5.39 -0.58
N TYR A 164 -0.59 5.60 0.36
CA TYR A 164 0.71 4.97 0.37
C TYR A 164 0.65 3.76 1.30
N SER A 165 0.77 2.54 0.75
CA SER A 165 0.71 1.30 1.52
C SER A 165 2.06 0.61 1.53
N GLU A 166 2.58 0.26 2.71
CA GLU A 166 3.81 -0.52 2.78
C GLU A 166 3.61 -1.92 2.15
N LYS A 167 4.73 -2.50 1.78
CA LYS A 167 4.83 -3.86 1.23
C LYS A 167 4.95 -4.90 2.38
N PRO A 168 4.56 -6.15 2.15
CA PRO A 168 3.82 -6.71 1.02
C PRO A 168 2.35 -6.29 1.07
N SER A 169 1.86 -5.73 -0.01
CA SER A 169 0.61 -4.94 -0.01
C SER A 169 -0.68 -5.78 -0.02
N CYS A 170 -0.57 -7.10 -0.08
CA CYS A 170 -1.70 -8.03 0.03
C CYS A 170 -1.22 -9.43 0.46
N MET A 171 -2.11 -10.20 1.06
CA MET A 171 -1.85 -11.58 1.50
C MET A 171 -2.19 -12.61 0.43
N THR A 172 -2.99 -12.24 -0.58
CA THR A 172 -3.46 -13.16 -1.61
C THR A 172 -3.61 -12.44 -2.96
N ILE A 173 -3.68 -13.21 -4.05
CA ILE A 173 -3.94 -12.68 -5.39
C ILE A 173 -5.28 -11.94 -5.44
N ALA A 174 -6.32 -12.49 -4.81
CA ALA A 174 -7.65 -11.87 -4.78
C ALA A 174 -7.67 -10.53 -4.03
N GLU A 175 -6.91 -10.40 -2.95
CA GLU A 175 -6.77 -9.11 -2.25
C GLU A 175 -6.10 -8.06 -3.15
N GLY A 176 -5.06 -8.45 -3.90
CA GLY A 176 -4.42 -7.55 -4.87
C GLY A 176 -5.39 -7.08 -5.96
N GLN A 177 -6.23 -7.99 -6.50
CA GLN A 177 -7.31 -7.62 -7.44
C GLN A 177 -8.30 -6.64 -6.83
N ALA A 178 -8.70 -6.84 -5.58
CA ALA A 178 -9.63 -5.96 -4.89
C ALA A 178 -9.05 -4.54 -4.66
N VAL A 179 -7.74 -4.43 -4.37
CA VAL A 179 -7.05 -3.14 -4.28
C VAL A 179 -7.10 -2.40 -5.61
N VAL A 180 -6.74 -3.06 -6.73
CA VAL A 180 -6.80 -2.48 -8.07
C VAL A 180 -8.22 -2.03 -8.43
N ALA A 181 -9.20 -2.90 -8.23
CA ALA A 181 -10.60 -2.59 -8.52
C ALA A 181 -11.09 -1.39 -7.71
N THR A 182 -10.69 -1.30 -6.43
CA THR A 182 -11.07 -0.19 -5.56
C THR A 182 -10.39 1.11 -5.99
N ALA A 183 -9.09 1.09 -6.26
CA ALA A 183 -8.36 2.27 -6.73
C ALA A 183 -8.97 2.85 -8.01
N LYS A 184 -9.31 1.99 -8.98
CA LYS A 184 -10.01 2.38 -10.21
C LYS A 184 -11.41 2.94 -9.95
N LYS A 185 -12.22 2.21 -9.17
CA LYS A 185 -13.62 2.58 -8.90
C LYS A 185 -13.75 3.93 -8.22
N TYR A 186 -12.85 4.23 -7.27
CA TYR A 186 -12.91 5.47 -6.50
C TYR A 186 -11.97 6.56 -7.03
N GLY A 187 -11.24 6.30 -8.13
CA GLY A 187 -10.30 7.25 -8.74
C GLY A 187 -9.19 7.68 -7.78
N ARG A 188 -8.69 6.76 -6.95
CA ARG A 188 -7.67 7.07 -5.95
C ARG A 188 -6.26 6.77 -6.44
N VAL A 189 -5.32 7.61 -6.02
CA VAL A 189 -3.91 7.36 -6.19
C VAL A 189 -3.49 6.34 -5.13
N TYR A 190 -2.88 5.26 -5.58
CA TYR A 190 -2.33 4.22 -4.71
C TYR A 190 -0.87 3.97 -5.07
N GLN A 191 -0.01 3.90 -4.07
CA GLN A 191 1.40 3.51 -4.23
C GLN A 191 1.78 2.46 -3.19
N THR A 192 2.45 1.39 -3.64
CA THR A 192 3.07 0.42 -2.73
C THR A 192 4.49 0.83 -2.35
N GLY A 193 4.91 0.48 -1.14
CA GLY A 193 6.23 0.76 -0.57
C GLY A 193 7.39 -0.03 -1.20
N THR A 194 7.43 -0.16 -2.51
CA THR A 194 8.55 -0.76 -3.26
C THR A 194 9.57 0.31 -3.67
N GLN A 195 10.20 0.94 -2.67
CA GLN A 195 11.02 2.15 -2.82
C GLN A 195 12.14 2.04 -3.84
N ARG A 196 12.68 0.84 -4.05
CA ARG A 196 13.80 0.60 -5.00
C ARG A 196 13.45 0.88 -6.46
N LEU A 197 12.16 0.96 -6.83
CA LEU A 197 11.74 1.46 -8.14
C LEU A 197 11.98 2.97 -8.33
N SER A 198 12.41 3.66 -7.27
CA SER A 198 12.79 5.08 -7.28
C SER A 198 14.22 5.31 -6.79
N GLU A 199 15.04 4.27 -6.67
CA GLU A 199 16.44 4.38 -6.28
C GLU A 199 17.35 4.32 -7.51
N ALA A 200 18.26 5.30 -7.64
CA ALA A 200 19.05 5.50 -8.84
C ALA A 200 19.82 4.26 -9.31
N THR A 201 20.41 3.50 -8.38
CA THR A 201 21.17 2.28 -8.68
C THR A 201 20.29 1.21 -9.34
N PHE A 202 19.10 0.99 -8.79
CA PHE A 202 18.15 0.01 -9.33
C PHE A 202 17.50 0.50 -10.62
N VAL A 203 17.10 1.77 -10.67
CA VAL A 203 16.54 2.39 -11.88
C VAL A 203 17.53 2.30 -13.04
N TRP A 204 18.80 2.56 -12.77
CA TRP A 204 19.83 2.43 -13.81
C TRP A 204 19.92 0.99 -14.36
N CYS A 205 19.94 -0.03 -13.50
CA CYS A 205 19.96 -1.43 -13.95
C CYS A 205 18.72 -1.78 -14.79
N ILE A 206 17.53 -1.30 -14.39
CA ILE A 206 16.28 -1.49 -15.14
C ILE A 206 16.38 -0.84 -16.52
N GLU A 207 16.87 0.40 -16.59
CA GLU A 207 17.06 1.12 -17.87
C GLU A 207 18.12 0.42 -18.74
N MET A 208 19.19 -0.09 -18.17
CA MET A 208 20.19 -0.85 -18.90
C MET A 208 19.62 -2.14 -19.49
N ALA A 209 18.79 -2.86 -18.73
CA ALA A 209 18.13 -4.08 -19.20
C ALA A 209 17.19 -3.81 -20.41
N LYS A 210 16.58 -2.61 -20.44
CA LYS A 210 15.64 -2.19 -21.50
C LYS A 210 16.32 -1.49 -22.69
N SER A 211 17.55 -1.03 -22.54
CA SER A 211 18.25 -0.20 -23.52
C SER A 211 18.79 -0.94 -24.74
N GLY A 212 18.82 -2.28 -24.70
CA GLY A 212 19.50 -3.12 -25.70
C GLY A 212 21.02 -3.21 -25.51
N ARG A 213 21.61 -2.48 -24.56
CA ARG A 213 23.08 -2.46 -24.33
C ARG A 213 23.62 -3.75 -23.71
N LEU A 214 22.74 -4.62 -23.21
CA LEU A 214 23.09 -5.95 -22.74
C LEU A 214 22.83 -7.04 -23.80
N GLY A 215 22.52 -6.63 -25.02
CA GLY A 215 21.97 -7.52 -26.03
C GLY A 215 20.54 -7.98 -25.66
N LYS A 216 20.16 -9.19 -26.05
CA LYS A 216 18.88 -9.77 -25.65
C LYS A 216 18.93 -10.22 -24.19
N VAL A 217 18.22 -9.55 -23.31
CA VAL A 217 18.06 -9.98 -21.92
C VAL A 217 17.18 -11.24 -21.88
N HIS A 218 17.73 -12.32 -21.38
CA HIS A 218 17.07 -13.64 -21.31
C HIS A 218 16.73 -14.06 -19.89
N SER A 219 17.39 -13.51 -18.87
CA SER A 219 17.17 -13.85 -17.46
C SER A 219 17.28 -12.65 -16.56
N ALA A 220 16.38 -12.59 -15.60
CA ALA A 220 16.50 -11.74 -14.42
C ALA A 220 16.64 -12.64 -13.18
N TYR A 221 17.56 -12.29 -12.29
CA TYR A 221 17.69 -12.95 -10.99
C TYR A 221 17.10 -12.02 -9.93
N ALA A 222 16.20 -12.56 -9.14
CA ALA A 222 15.66 -11.91 -7.95
C ALA A 222 16.30 -12.55 -6.71
N HIS A 223 17.11 -11.77 -5.99
CA HIS A 223 17.79 -12.23 -4.78
C HIS A 223 17.04 -11.82 -3.53
N ILE A 224 16.90 -12.76 -2.60
CA ILE A 224 16.20 -12.58 -1.32
C ILE A 224 17.09 -13.16 -0.21
N ALA A 225 17.46 -12.32 0.76
CA ALA A 225 18.18 -12.72 1.97
C ALA A 225 17.66 -11.95 3.19
N PRO A 226 17.59 -12.56 4.38
CA PRO A 226 17.78 -13.97 4.68
C PRO A 226 16.62 -14.82 4.16
N TRP A 227 16.92 -16.06 3.86
CA TRP A 227 15.93 -17.01 3.42
C TRP A 227 15.50 -17.92 4.57
N ASP A 228 14.59 -17.48 5.39
CA ASP A 228 13.91 -18.34 6.32
C ASP A 228 12.73 -18.95 5.60
N ALA A 229 12.83 -20.20 5.28
CA ALA A 229 11.79 -21.09 4.77
C ALA A 229 10.52 -20.46 4.17
N ALA A 230 10.17 -20.91 2.99
CA ALA A 230 8.79 -20.84 2.49
C ALA A 230 7.82 -21.58 3.44
N GLU A 231 8.31 -22.35 4.39
CA GLU A 231 7.49 -23.05 5.38
C GLU A 231 6.87 -22.05 6.36
N MET A 232 5.56 -22.03 6.33
CA MET A 232 4.76 -21.19 7.22
C MET A 232 4.26 -22.01 8.41
N ARG A 233 4.32 -21.41 9.57
CA ARG A 233 3.79 -22.03 10.82
C ARG A 233 2.29 -21.87 10.88
N HIS A 234 1.62 -22.91 11.39
CA HIS A 234 0.20 -22.95 11.64
C HIS A 234 -0.15 -23.07 13.12
N ASP A 235 0.86 -23.25 13.99
CA ASP A 235 0.74 -23.28 15.44
C ASP A 235 0.34 -21.93 16.02
N TRP A 236 -0.10 -21.93 17.27
CA TRP A 236 -0.42 -20.73 18.02
C TRP A 236 0.58 -20.54 19.16
N LEU A 237 0.93 -19.30 19.43
CA LEU A 237 1.65 -18.99 20.66
C LEU A 237 0.74 -19.22 21.88
N PRO A 238 1.30 -19.53 23.05
CA PRO A 238 0.52 -19.69 24.27
C PRO A 238 -0.35 -18.47 24.56
N SER A 239 -1.52 -18.70 25.15
CA SER A 239 -2.42 -17.63 25.57
C SER A 239 -1.81 -16.82 26.72
N GLU A 240 -1.92 -15.51 26.64
CA GLU A 240 -1.60 -14.56 27.71
C GLU A 240 -2.83 -13.74 28.07
N PRO A 241 -2.89 -13.12 29.28
CA PRO A 241 -3.96 -12.20 29.63
C PRO A 241 -4.05 -11.06 28.60
N GLU A 242 -5.24 -10.85 28.05
CA GLU A 242 -5.48 -9.75 27.10
C GLU A 242 -5.49 -8.42 27.86
N PRO A 243 -4.75 -7.40 27.42
CA PRO A 243 -4.80 -6.06 27.99
C PRO A 243 -6.17 -5.41 27.77
N SER A 244 -6.42 -4.28 28.42
CA SER A 244 -7.63 -3.50 28.13
C SER A 244 -7.67 -3.06 26.67
N LYS A 245 -8.87 -2.89 26.11
CA LYS A 245 -9.02 -2.40 24.73
C LYS A 245 -8.42 -1.01 24.51
N GLU A 246 -8.34 -0.20 25.55
CA GLU A 246 -7.70 1.12 25.48
C GLU A 246 -6.20 0.98 25.23
N GLU A 247 -5.54 0.04 25.90
CA GLU A 247 -4.11 -0.22 25.73
C GLU A 247 -3.83 -0.95 24.42
N MET A 248 -4.66 -1.97 24.11
CA MET A 248 -4.49 -2.78 22.92
C MET A 248 -5.81 -3.44 22.51
N ASP A 249 -6.43 -3.01 21.45
CA ASP A 249 -7.59 -3.69 20.87
C ASP A 249 -7.12 -4.88 20.03
N TRP A 250 -7.17 -6.08 20.65
CA TRP A 250 -6.71 -7.33 20.05
C TRP A 250 -7.55 -7.74 18.83
N ASP A 251 -8.85 -7.47 18.86
CA ASP A 251 -9.74 -7.75 17.73
C ASP A 251 -9.35 -6.95 16.47
N GLN A 252 -9.09 -5.67 16.63
CA GLN A 252 -8.63 -4.82 15.53
C GLN A 252 -7.20 -5.19 15.07
N TRP A 253 -6.34 -5.60 16.01
CA TRP A 253 -5.00 -6.07 15.64
C TRP A 253 -5.05 -7.35 14.81
N LEU A 254 -5.92 -8.30 15.14
CA LEU A 254 -6.16 -9.51 14.33
C LEU A 254 -6.75 -9.17 12.96
N GLY A 255 -7.70 -8.25 12.94
CA GLY A 255 -8.39 -7.88 11.70
C GLY A 255 -9.08 -9.07 11.02
N PRO A 256 -8.84 -9.32 9.72
CA PRO A 256 -9.49 -10.39 8.95
C PRO A 256 -9.01 -11.80 9.29
N CYS A 257 -7.95 -11.94 10.08
CA CYS A 257 -7.39 -13.25 10.42
C CYS A 257 -8.32 -14.06 11.31
N PRO A 258 -8.25 -15.40 11.27
CA PRO A 258 -8.94 -16.24 12.24
C PRO A 258 -8.65 -15.79 13.67
N TRP A 259 -9.67 -15.84 14.51
CA TRP A 259 -9.50 -15.48 15.92
C TRP A 259 -8.53 -16.45 16.60
N ARG A 260 -7.66 -15.90 17.45
CA ARG A 260 -6.77 -16.66 18.33
C ARG A 260 -6.51 -15.89 19.62
N PRO A 261 -6.10 -16.57 20.70
CA PRO A 261 -5.77 -15.92 21.96
C PRO A 261 -4.68 -14.87 21.81
N TYR A 262 -4.73 -13.86 22.65
CA TYR A 262 -3.70 -12.83 22.73
C TYR A 262 -2.36 -13.43 23.16
N ASN A 263 -1.29 -12.92 22.57
CA ASN A 263 0.08 -13.07 23.03
C ASN A 263 0.89 -11.84 22.58
N LEU A 264 1.57 -11.19 23.54
CA LEU A 264 2.36 -9.98 23.27
C LEU A 264 3.46 -10.20 22.23
N ALA A 265 4.00 -11.40 22.15
CA ALA A 265 5.04 -11.70 21.19
C ALA A 265 4.57 -11.55 19.73
N TYR A 266 3.29 -11.80 19.43
CA TYR A 266 2.75 -11.47 18.10
C TYR A 266 2.87 -9.98 17.80
N VAL A 267 2.47 -9.13 18.75
CA VAL A 267 2.53 -7.67 18.60
C VAL A 267 3.96 -7.19 18.42
N ASN A 268 4.92 -7.85 19.04
CA ASN A 268 6.35 -7.53 19.03
C ASN A 268 7.14 -8.19 17.90
N GLY A 269 6.47 -8.70 16.86
CA GLY A 269 7.12 -9.16 15.63
C GLY A 269 7.14 -10.66 15.41
N LYS A 270 6.84 -11.50 16.41
CA LYS A 270 6.74 -12.96 16.22
C LYS A 270 5.51 -13.41 15.42
N TRP A 271 4.72 -12.46 14.88
CA TRP A 271 3.70 -12.76 13.88
C TRP A 271 4.31 -13.23 12.54
N ARG A 272 5.57 -12.86 12.27
CA ARG A 272 6.28 -13.33 11.09
C ARG A 272 6.45 -14.85 11.09
N GLY A 273 6.31 -15.46 9.94
CA GLY A 273 6.33 -16.90 9.78
C GLY A 273 5.02 -17.61 10.10
N HIS A 274 3.97 -16.93 10.63
CA HIS A 274 2.65 -17.52 10.77
C HIS A 274 1.81 -17.29 9.51
N TYR A 275 1.21 -18.37 9.00
CA TYR A 275 0.45 -18.39 7.74
C TYR A 275 -0.66 -17.33 7.67
N ASP A 276 -1.39 -17.12 8.79
CA ASP A 276 -2.49 -16.16 8.81
C ASP A 276 -2.04 -14.69 8.82
N PHE A 277 -0.78 -14.43 9.14
CA PHE A 277 -0.28 -13.06 9.37
C PHE A 277 0.76 -12.59 8.38
N HIS A 278 1.47 -13.50 7.71
CA HIS A 278 2.69 -13.21 6.98
C HIS A 278 2.69 -13.84 5.59
N THR A 279 3.24 -13.13 4.62
CA THR A 279 3.36 -13.58 3.22
C THR A 279 4.62 -14.41 2.95
N SER A 280 5.28 -14.94 3.97
CA SER A 280 6.60 -15.56 3.93
C SER A 280 7.74 -14.56 3.66
N CYS A 281 8.99 -15.02 3.77
CA CYS A 281 10.16 -14.21 3.38
C CYS A 281 10.14 -13.87 1.88
N VAL A 282 9.58 -14.73 1.04
CA VAL A 282 9.39 -14.45 -0.41
C VAL A 282 8.42 -13.29 -0.60
N GLY A 283 7.36 -13.20 0.21
CA GLY A 283 6.45 -12.06 0.19
C GLY A 283 7.11 -10.78 0.72
N GLU A 284 7.75 -10.87 1.87
CA GLU A 284 8.33 -9.69 2.53
C GLU A 284 9.44 -9.03 1.69
N TRP A 285 10.32 -9.81 1.09
CA TRP A 285 11.46 -9.31 0.30
C TRP A 285 11.22 -9.36 -1.21
N GLY A 286 10.51 -10.40 -1.69
CA GLY A 286 10.16 -10.53 -3.11
C GLY A 286 9.23 -9.42 -3.60
N ALA A 287 8.44 -8.82 -2.72
CA ALA A 287 7.67 -7.61 -3.05
C ALA A 287 8.55 -6.50 -3.64
N HIS A 288 9.81 -6.40 -3.24
CA HIS A 288 10.77 -5.49 -3.87
C HIS A 288 11.40 -6.08 -5.13
N THR A 289 12.05 -7.24 -4.99
CA THR A 289 12.95 -7.77 -6.03
C THR A 289 12.20 -8.26 -7.26
N PHE A 290 10.98 -8.82 -7.11
CA PHE A 290 10.18 -9.27 -8.25
C PHE A 290 9.66 -8.08 -9.07
N ALA A 291 9.22 -7.00 -8.42
CA ALA A 291 8.81 -5.78 -9.12
C ALA A 291 9.97 -5.20 -9.95
N GLN A 292 11.19 -5.19 -9.41
CA GLN A 292 12.39 -4.72 -10.11
C GLN A 292 12.74 -5.62 -11.29
N ALA A 293 12.75 -6.95 -11.08
CA ALA A 293 13.03 -7.93 -12.12
C ALA A 293 12.00 -7.81 -13.27
N GLN A 294 10.71 -7.71 -12.93
CA GLN A 294 9.64 -7.50 -13.92
C GLN A 294 9.81 -6.16 -14.65
N ALA A 295 10.24 -5.10 -13.96
CA ALA A 295 10.49 -3.80 -14.59
C ALA A 295 11.57 -3.89 -15.68
N GLY A 296 12.68 -4.56 -15.40
CA GLY A 296 13.76 -4.74 -16.40
C GLY A 296 13.40 -5.70 -17.52
N LEU A 297 12.50 -6.66 -17.29
CA LEU A 297 11.96 -7.57 -18.30
C LEU A 297 10.78 -6.97 -19.10
N ASP A 298 10.44 -5.70 -18.86
CA ASP A 298 9.27 -5.01 -19.42
C ASP A 298 7.93 -5.74 -19.16
N ALA A 299 7.80 -6.28 -17.94
CA ALA A 299 6.69 -7.15 -17.53
C ALA A 299 5.94 -6.64 -16.28
N LEU A 300 5.96 -5.33 -16.01
CA LEU A 300 5.24 -4.74 -14.86
C LEU A 300 3.70 -4.85 -14.96
N ASN A 301 3.18 -5.09 -16.16
CA ASN A 301 1.74 -5.20 -16.44
C ASN A 301 1.26 -6.64 -16.60
N THR A 302 2.07 -7.62 -16.25
CA THR A 302 1.74 -9.04 -16.35
C THR A 302 2.47 -9.87 -15.30
N SER A 303 2.14 -11.14 -15.22
CA SER A 303 2.80 -12.15 -14.37
C SER A 303 3.33 -13.30 -15.20
N PRO A 304 4.27 -14.13 -14.71
CA PRO A 304 4.72 -15.32 -15.40
C PRO A 304 3.59 -16.29 -15.71
N VAL A 305 3.72 -17.01 -16.81
CA VAL A 305 2.77 -18.07 -17.24
C VAL A 305 3.17 -19.46 -16.73
N LYS A 306 4.42 -19.64 -16.28
CA LYS A 306 4.93 -20.89 -15.73
C LYS A 306 5.80 -20.63 -14.50
N TYR A 307 5.62 -21.45 -13.47
CA TYR A 307 6.40 -21.49 -12.23
C TYR A 307 6.96 -22.90 -12.09
N GLN A 308 8.29 -23.03 -12.05
CA GLN A 308 8.98 -24.31 -11.92
C GLN A 308 9.61 -24.38 -10.55
N TYR A 309 9.23 -25.39 -9.79
CA TYR A 309 9.81 -25.70 -8.50
C TYR A 309 11.21 -26.29 -8.68
N VAL A 310 12.18 -25.76 -7.97
CA VAL A 310 13.56 -26.24 -8.01
C VAL A 310 13.96 -26.67 -6.59
N PRO A 311 13.93 -27.98 -6.28
CA PRO A 311 14.34 -28.48 -4.97
C PRO A 311 15.84 -28.23 -4.78
N ASN A 312 16.22 -27.74 -3.59
CA ASN A 312 17.60 -27.47 -3.24
C ASN A 312 17.82 -27.72 -1.74
N PRO A 313 18.83 -28.52 -1.33
CA PRO A 313 19.14 -28.76 0.08
C PRO A 313 19.43 -27.49 0.90
N SER A 314 19.95 -26.44 0.26
CA SER A 314 20.18 -25.12 0.87
C SER A 314 18.92 -24.24 0.88
N GLY A 315 17.78 -24.82 0.50
CA GLY A 315 16.47 -24.20 0.40
C GLY A 315 15.97 -24.10 -1.04
N ASP A 316 14.68 -24.36 -1.18
CA ASP A 316 14.01 -24.45 -2.47
C ASP A 316 14.12 -23.15 -3.27
N GLY A 317 14.25 -23.28 -4.57
CA GLY A 317 14.29 -22.20 -5.53
C GLY A 317 13.10 -22.23 -6.47
N MET A 318 13.08 -21.30 -7.40
CA MET A 318 12.03 -21.22 -8.41
C MET A 318 12.56 -20.59 -9.69
N VAL A 319 12.11 -21.10 -10.82
CA VAL A 319 12.27 -20.44 -12.12
C VAL A 319 10.88 -20.11 -12.67
N THR A 320 10.65 -18.84 -12.98
CA THR A 320 9.43 -18.45 -13.68
C THR A 320 9.72 -18.15 -15.14
N THR A 321 8.71 -18.32 -15.99
CA THR A 321 8.79 -17.97 -17.41
C THR A 321 7.61 -17.10 -17.79
N PHE A 322 7.89 -15.94 -18.38
CA PHE A 322 6.90 -15.03 -18.93
C PHE A 322 6.46 -15.47 -20.33
N ALA A 323 5.33 -14.95 -20.82
CA ALA A 323 4.85 -15.24 -22.17
C ALA A 323 5.86 -14.84 -23.26
N SER A 324 6.72 -13.86 -23.01
CA SER A 324 7.83 -13.45 -23.88
C SER A 324 8.96 -14.48 -23.99
N GLY A 325 8.96 -15.52 -23.14
CA GLY A 325 10.05 -16.48 -22.98
C GLY A 325 11.16 -16.03 -22.01
N ALA A 326 11.15 -14.78 -21.55
CA ALA A 326 12.09 -14.32 -20.54
C ALA A 326 11.89 -15.04 -19.20
N LYS A 327 12.99 -15.27 -18.47
CA LYS A 327 12.96 -15.99 -17.20
C LYS A 327 13.26 -15.06 -16.03
N MET A 328 12.56 -15.28 -14.93
CA MET A 328 12.97 -14.74 -13.64
C MET A 328 13.30 -15.92 -12.70
N ILE A 329 14.46 -15.85 -12.08
CA ILE A 329 15.03 -16.89 -11.25
C ILE A 329 15.12 -16.36 -9.82
N LEU A 330 14.44 -17.03 -8.91
CA LEU A 330 14.60 -16.77 -7.49
C LEU A 330 15.93 -17.38 -7.06
N SER A 331 16.88 -16.49 -6.74
CA SER A 331 18.23 -16.89 -6.35
C SER A 331 18.42 -16.75 -4.84
N ARG A 332 19.01 -17.77 -4.25
CA ARG A 332 19.42 -17.81 -2.85
C ARG A 332 20.94 -17.71 -2.68
N GLY A 333 21.66 -17.60 -3.70
CA GLY A 333 23.11 -17.71 -3.63
C GLY A 333 23.76 -16.36 -3.42
N ASP A 334 24.78 -16.35 -2.61
CA ASP A 334 25.82 -15.36 -2.47
C ASP A 334 26.73 -15.23 -3.71
N LYS A 335 26.67 -16.19 -4.62
CA LYS A 335 27.51 -16.25 -5.84
C LYS A 335 27.47 -14.97 -6.68
N TYR A 336 26.36 -14.25 -6.66
CA TYR A 336 26.15 -13.05 -7.48
C TYR A 336 25.97 -11.77 -6.66
N TRP A 337 25.95 -11.84 -5.33
CA TRP A 337 25.50 -10.76 -4.47
C TRP A 337 26.38 -10.55 -3.24
N HIS A 338 26.59 -9.29 -2.91
CA HIS A 338 27.25 -8.89 -1.66
C HIS A 338 26.31 -8.13 -0.72
N GLY A 339 25.06 -7.86 -1.14
CA GLY A 339 24.01 -7.21 -0.36
C GLY A 339 22.87 -8.16 0.00
N SER A 340 21.87 -7.66 0.72
CA SER A 340 20.72 -8.47 1.14
C SER A 340 19.77 -8.77 -0.02
N CYS A 341 18.98 -7.82 -0.45
CA CYS A 341 18.04 -7.99 -1.57
C CYS A 341 18.56 -7.31 -2.82
N GLY A 342 18.45 -7.99 -3.96
CA GLY A 342 18.97 -7.44 -5.19
C GLY A 342 18.35 -8.05 -6.43
N MET A 343 18.74 -7.51 -7.56
CA MET A 343 18.38 -8.02 -8.87
C MET A 343 19.60 -8.00 -9.80
N ARG A 344 19.61 -8.92 -10.76
CA ARG A 344 20.59 -8.97 -11.84
C ARG A 344 19.90 -9.30 -13.15
N PHE A 345 20.31 -8.65 -14.21
CA PHE A 345 19.86 -8.91 -15.57
C PHE A 345 21.02 -9.44 -16.41
N ASP A 346 20.83 -10.63 -16.98
CA ASP A 346 21.79 -11.27 -17.90
C ASP A 346 21.25 -11.19 -19.33
N GLY A 347 22.05 -10.59 -20.19
CA GLY A 347 21.81 -10.54 -21.62
C GLY A 347 22.92 -11.23 -22.40
N THR A 348 22.77 -11.30 -23.73
CA THR A 348 23.75 -11.97 -24.62
C THR A 348 25.09 -11.25 -24.73
N GLU A 349 25.16 -9.95 -24.37
CA GLU A 349 26.35 -9.11 -24.49
C GLU A 349 26.88 -8.59 -23.15
N GLY A 350 26.19 -8.91 -22.06
CA GLY A 350 26.64 -8.49 -20.75
C GLY A 350 25.58 -8.60 -19.67
N TRP A 351 25.95 -8.21 -18.46
CA TRP A 351 25.06 -8.22 -17.31
C TRP A 351 25.26 -6.98 -16.44
N VAL A 352 24.21 -6.65 -15.69
CA VAL A 352 24.18 -5.62 -14.65
C VAL A 352 23.48 -6.12 -13.40
N SER A 353 23.91 -5.65 -12.24
CA SER A 353 23.39 -6.08 -10.94
C SER A 353 23.33 -4.92 -9.94
N ALA A 354 22.35 -4.91 -9.09
CA ALA A 354 22.25 -4.03 -7.92
C ALA A 354 21.64 -4.77 -6.72
N ALA A 355 22.09 -4.43 -5.54
CA ALA A 355 21.55 -4.95 -4.29
C ALA A 355 21.57 -3.87 -3.19
N ASP A 356 20.85 -4.14 -2.08
CA ASP A 356 20.88 -3.27 -0.91
C ASP A 356 22.32 -3.07 -0.42
N GLY A 357 22.64 -1.83 -0.11
CA GLY A 357 24.00 -1.46 0.34
C GLY A 357 25.00 -1.20 -0.78
N TYR A 358 24.66 -1.44 -2.04
CA TYR A 358 25.52 -1.09 -3.16
C TYR A 358 25.56 0.42 -3.36
N SER A 359 26.75 0.99 -3.36
CA SER A 359 26.94 2.42 -3.69
C SER A 359 26.82 2.69 -5.19
N LYS A 360 27.05 1.68 -6.03
CA LYS A 360 26.92 1.69 -7.48
C LYS A 360 26.59 0.28 -8.00
N PRO A 361 26.01 0.16 -9.22
CA PRO A 361 25.79 -1.14 -9.83
C PRO A 361 27.09 -1.92 -10.07
N GLU A 362 26.98 -3.25 -10.04
CA GLU A 362 28.00 -4.15 -10.57
C GLU A 362 27.70 -4.52 -12.02
N VAL A 363 28.72 -4.71 -12.82
CA VAL A 363 28.61 -4.83 -14.27
C VAL A 363 29.60 -5.84 -14.83
N SER A 364 29.26 -6.46 -15.96
CA SER A 364 30.15 -7.36 -16.71
C SER A 364 31.35 -6.63 -17.32
N SER A 365 31.22 -5.34 -17.62
CA SER A 365 32.28 -4.49 -18.17
C SER A 365 32.18 -3.07 -17.61
N PRO A 366 33.29 -2.48 -17.13
CA PRO A 366 33.30 -1.10 -16.63
C PRO A 366 32.79 -0.06 -17.64
N ALA A 367 32.88 -0.33 -18.93
CA ALA A 367 32.38 0.53 -20.00
C ALA A 367 30.86 0.78 -19.88
N LEU A 368 30.09 -0.15 -19.32
CA LEU A 368 28.65 0.00 -19.09
C LEU A 368 28.33 1.14 -18.10
N LEU A 369 29.24 1.48 -17.20
CA LEU A 369 29.06 2.54 -16.19
C LEU A 369 29.45 3.94 -16.70
N ALA A 370 30.04 4.07 -17.90
CA ALA A 370 30.62 5.33 -18.38
C ALA A 370 29.62 6.51 -18.37
N ASP A 371 28.34 6.24 -18.56
CA ASP A 371 27.27 7.23 -18.60
C ASP A 371 26.21 7.04 -17.51
N TYR A 372 26.54 6.39 -16.38
CA TYR A 372 25.64 6.11 -15.28
C TYR A 372 24.72 7.30 -14.92
N SER A 373 25.32 8.43 -14.61
CA SER A 373 24.57 9.63 -14.22
C SER A 373 23.71 10.19 -15.34
N LYS A 374 24.12 10.00 -16.61
CA LYS A 374 23.31 10.43 -17.77
C LYS A 374 22.05 9.58 -17.89
N VAL A 375 22.16 8.25 -17.80
CA VAL A 375 21.03 7.32 -17.88
C VAL A 375 19.98 7.65 -16.83
N VAL A 376 20.41 7.92 -15.57
CA VAL A 376 19.48 8.29 -14.48
C VAL A 376 18.81 9.64 -14.77
N ARG A 377 19.56 10.65 -15.23
CA ARG A 377 18.96 11.94 -15.60
C ARG A 377 18.00 11.83 -16.78
N ASP A 378 18.33 11.05 -17.79
CA ASP A 378 17.45 10.82 -18.95
C ASP A 378 16.14 10.13 -18.53
N TYR A 379 16.23 9.16 -17.63
CA TYR A 379 15.04 8.53 -17.02
C TYR A 379 14.16 9.59 -16.32
N MET A 380 14.74 10.41 -15.44
CA MET A 380 14.00 11.45 -14.74
C MET A 380 13.36 12.45 -15.70
N ALA A 381 14.09 12.89 -16.72
CA ALA A 381 13.60 13.83 -17.73
C ALA A 381 12.45 13.23 -18.55
N ARG A 382 12.58 11.96 -18.98
CA ARG A 382 11.58 11.26 -19.80
C ARG A 382 10.32 10.94 -19.03
N THR A 383 10.46 10.52 -17.77
CA THR A 383 9.33 10.06 -16.96
C THR A 383 8.71 11.17 -16.11
N GLN A 384 9.41 12.28 -15.93
CA GLN A 384 9.05 13.35 -15.00
C GLN A 384 8.87 12.83 -13.56
N ARG A 385 9.72 11.86 -13.16
CA ARG A 385 9.69 11.24 -11.82
C ARG A 385 10.94 11.61 -11.04
N PRO A 386 10.80 11.94 -9.74
CA PRO A 386 11.94 12.16 -8.85
C PRO A 386 12.59 10.80 -8.45
N MET A 387 13.86 10.83 -8.05
CA MET A 387 14.51 9.70 -7.37
C MET A 387 14.17 9.71 -5.87
N SER A 388 12.91 9.91 -5.55
CA SER A 388 12.33 9.84 -4.22
C SER A 388 10.95 9.22 -4.34
N HIS A 389 10.77 8.05 -3.74
CA HIS A 389 9.53 7.29 -3.79
C HIS A 389 8.38 8.02 -3.12
N VAL A 390 8.67 8.67 -1.98
CA VAL A 390 7.69 9.50 -1.26
C VAL A 390 7.27 10.71 -2.08
N ARG A 391 8.23 11.38 -2.74
CA ARG A 391 7.93 12.54 -3.57
C ARG A 391 7.13 12.17 -4.79
N ASP A 392 7.42 11.03 -5.44
CA ASP A 392 6.60 10.52 -6.57
C ASP A 392 5.14 10.32 -6.15
N PHE A 393 4.89 9.80 -4.93
CA PHE A 393 3.54 9.68 -4.38
C PHE A 393 2.84 11.03 -4.25
N PHE A 394 3.45 12.00 -3.59
CA PHE A 394 2.83 13.30 -3.36
C PHE A 394 2.63 14.10 -4.66
N ASP A 395 3.58 14.03 -5.59
CA ASP A 395 3.42 14.61 -6.93
C ASP A 395 2.25 13.97 -7.69
N CYS A 396 2.06 12.66 -7.53
CA CYS A 396 0.93 11.95 -8.13
C CYS A 396 -0.40 12.27 -7.45
N VAL A 397 -0.43 12.46 -6.12
CA VAL A 397 -1.63 12.94 -5.40
C VAL A 397 -2.09 14.28 -5.97
N LYS A 398 -1.16 15.23 -6.19
CA LYS A 398 -1.48 16.54 -6.75
C LYS A 398 -1.86 16.51 -8.24
N SER A 399 -1.09 15.79 -9.03
CA SER A 399 -1.28 15.75 -10.49
C SER A 399 -2.31 14.74 -10.97
N ARG A 400 -2.77 13.86 -10.09
CA ARG A 400 -3.63 12.69 -10.39
C ARG A 400 -3.01 11.70 -11.37
N ARG A 401 -1.69 11.76 -11.61
CA ARG A 401 -0.97 10.74 -12.37
C ARG A 401 -0.83 9.45 -11.54
N GLN A 402 -0.55 8.34 -12.22
CA GLN A 402 -0.25 7.08 -11.53
C GLN A 402 1.21 7.08 -11.05
N PRO A 403 1.50 6.72 -9.79
CA PRO A 403 2.87 6.61 -9.30
C PRO A 403 3.62 5.44 -9.95
N VAL A 404 4.94 5.41 -9.79
CA VAL A 404 5.80 4.36 -10.37
C VAL A 404 5.40 2.96 -9.89
N ALA A 405 5.01 2.85 -8.62
CA ALA A 405 4.58 1.61 -7.98
C ALA A 405 3.06 1.64 -7.69
N ASN A 406 2.26 1.90 -8.72
CA ASN A 406 0.80 2.01 -8.61
C ASN A 406 0.12 0.65 -8.33
N ALA A 407 -1.20 0.66 -8.18
CA ALA A 407 -1.97 -0.54 -7.83
C ALA A 407 -1.81 -1.68 -8.84
N GLU A 408 -1.70 -1.41 -10.15
CA GLU A 408 -1.49 -2.45 -11.18
C GLU A 408 -0.09 -3.07 -11.06
N VAL A 409 0.94 -2.23 -10.93
CA VAL A 409 2.33 -2.69 -10.71
C VAL A 409 2.41 -3.55 -9.44
N MET A 410 1.80 -3.11 -8.36
CA MET A 410 1.69 -3.86 -7.12
C MET A 410 0.99 -5.21 -7.36
N TYR A 411 -0.16 -5.20 -8.00
CA TYR A 411 -0.95 -6.41 -8.24
C TYR A 411 -0.17 -7.47 -9.04
N HIS A 412 0.46 -7.09 -10.14
CA HIS A 412 1.19 -8.03 -10.98
C HIS A 412 2.44 -8.59 -10.29
N SER A 413 3.19 -7.74 -9.59
CA SER A 413 4.36 -8.20 -8.83
C SER A 413 3.97 -9.09 -7.64
N MET A 414 2.93 -8.73 -6.88
CA MET A 414 2.44 -9.55 -5.77
C MET A 414 1.77 -10.84 -6.26
N SER A 415 1.08 -10.83 -7.40
CA SER A 415 0.58 -12.07 -8.01
C SER A 415 1.71 -13.03 -8.35
N THR A 416 2.84 -12.51 -8.85
CA THR A 416 4.05 -13.31 -9.09
C THR A 416 4.61 -13.88 -7.77
N VAL A 417 4.67 -13.06 -6.71
CA VAL A 417 5.09 -13.48 -5.36
C VAL A 417 4.19 -14.59 -4.81
N HIS A 418 2.87 -14.40 -4.86
CA HIS A 418 1.93 -15.38 -4.32
C HIS A 418 1.92 -16.69 -5.13
N ALA A 419 1.99 -16.62 -6.46
CA ALA A 419 2.10 -17.80 -7.30
C ALA A 419 3.41 -18.55 -7.05
N ALA A 420 4.51 -17.84 -6.75
CA ALA A 420 5.76 -18.42 -6.32
C ALA A 420 5.65 -19.16 -4.98
N ASN A 421 5.04 -18.52 -3.98
CA ASN A 421 4.76 -19.14 -2.69
C ASN A 421 3.92 -20.43 -2.85
N ILE A 422 2.84 -20.36 -3.65
CA ILE A 422 1.97 -21.50 -3.90
C ILE A 422 2.74 -22.64 -4.58
N CYS A 423 3.60 -22.34 -5.57
CA CYS A 423 4.47 -23.30 -6.23
C CYS A 423 5.39 -24.00 -5.21
N MET A 424 6.01 -23.26 -4.32
CA MET A 424 6.91 -23.80 -3.28
C MET A 424 6.15 -24.59 -2.20
N TRP A 425 5.00 -24.13 -1.74
CA TRP A 425 4.17 -24.86 -0.77
C TRP A 425 3.66 -26.20 -1.31
N LEU A 426 3.30 -26.23 -2.62
CA LEU A 426 2.84 -27.45 -3.28
C LEU A 426 4.01 -28.33 -3.79
N LYS A 427 5.26 -27.83 -3.76
CA LYS A 427 6.49 -28.51 -4.20
C LYS A 427 6.36 -29.13 -5.59
N ARG A 428 5.76 -28.39 -6.53
CA ARG A 428 5.57 -28.82 -7.92
C ARG A 428 5.39 -27.65 -8.88
N ASP A 429 5.61 -27.92 -10.17
CA ASP A 429 5.40 -26.96 -11.24
C ASP A 429 3.95 -26.53 -11.34
N LEU A 430 3.73 -25.25 -11.66
CA LEU A 430 2.41 -24.66 -11.89
C LEU A 430 2.38 -23.91 -13.23
N LYS A 431 1.22 -23.93 -13.89
CA LYS A 431 0.90 -23.07 -15.02
C LYS A 431 -0.11 -22.01 -14.55
N TYR A 432 0.08 -20.78 -14.95
CA TYR A 432 -0.75 -19.65 -14.52
C TYR A 432 -1.24 -18.87 -15.74
N ASP A 433 -2.49 -18.45 -15.72
CA ASP A 433 -3.09 -17.55 -16.70
C ASP A 433 -3.17 -16.14 -16.07
N PRO A 434 -2.28 -15.21 -16.41
CA PRO A 434 -2.28 -13.86 -15.83
C PRO A 434 -3.54 -13.04 -16.14
N ALA A 435 -4.20 -13.32 -17.28
CA ALA A 435 -5.40 -12.59 -17.66
C ALA A 435 -6.62 -12.99 -16.82
N LYS A 436 -6.71 -14.28 -16.44
CA LYS A 436 -7.75 -14.79 -15.56
C LYS A 436 -7.36 -14.76 -14.09
N ALA A 437 -6.10 -14.52 -13.80
CA ALA A 437 -5.49 -14.66 -12.47
C ALA A 437 -5.70 -16.07 -11.88
N GLU A 438 -5.54 -17.12 -12.69
CA GLU A 438 -5.87 -18.50 -12.31
C GLU A 438 -4.76 -19.49 -12.67
N PHE A 439 -4.59 -20.49 -11.81
CA PHE A 439 -3.77 -21.66 -12.15
C PHE A 439 -4.54 -22.58 -13.10
N VAL A 440 -3.90 -22.90 -14.23
CA VAL A 440 -4.54 -23.64 -15.33
C VAL A 440 -4.78 -25.08 -14.92
N ASN A 441 -6.04 -25.50 -14.90
CA ASN A 441 -6.48 -26.86 -14.54
C ASN A 441 -5.96 -27.34 -13.17
N ASP A 442 -5.85 -26.44 -12.20
CA ASP A 442 -5.31 -26.76 -10.88
C ASP A 442 -6.21 -26.23 -9.73
N PRO A 443 -7.26 -26.99 -9.36
CA PRO A 443 -8.18 -26.56 -8.31
C PRO A 443 -7.50 -26.38 -6.93
N MET A 444 -6.45 -27.16 -6.62
CA MET A 444 -5.73 -27.05 -5.35
C MET A 444 -4.95 -25.72 -5.28
N ALA A 445 -4.19 -25.39 -6.31
CA ALA A 445 -3.49 -24.11 -6.38
C ALA A 445 -4.47 -22.94 -6.40
N ASN A 446 -5.61 -23.08 -7.08
CA ASN A 446 -6.63 -22.03 -7.16
C ASN A 446 -7.29 -21.72 -5.80
N ARG A 447 -7.41 -22.69 -4.88
CA ARG A 447 -7.90 -22.43 -3.52
C ARG A 447 -7.00 -21.51 -2.72
N LEU A 448 -5.69 -21.51 -3.01
CA LEU A 448 -4.70 -20.69 -2.31
C LEU A 448 -4.63 -19.25 -2.83
N ARG A 449 -5.39 -18.89 -3.87
CA ARG A 449 -5.50 -17.51 -4.37
C ARG A 449 -6.30 -16.59 -3.46
N THR A 450 -7.05 -17.17 -2.52
CA THR A 450 -7.91 -16.46 -1.57
C THR A 450 -7.67 -16.97 -0.16
N ARG A 451 -8.16 -16.27 0.82
CA ARG A 451 -8.24 -16.73 2.21
C ARG A 451 -9.61 -16.40 2.81
N ALA A 452 -10.01 -17.16 3.82
CA ALA A 452 -11.17 -16.80 4.65
C ALA A 452 -10.87 -15.51 5.42
N MET A 453 -11.86 -14.67 5.55
CA MET A 453 -11.79 -13.44 6.33
C MET A 453 -12.85 -13.45 7.41
N ARG A 454 -12.51 -12.96 8.59
CA ARG A 454 -13.40 -12.88 9.74
C ARG A 454 -14.23 -11.61 9.70
N GLU A 455 -15.53 -11.72 9.97
CA GLU A 455 -16.41 -10.55 10.15
C GLU A 455 -15.94 -9.68 11.34
N PRO A 456 -16.09 -8.36 11.26
CA PRO A 456 -16.61 -7.58 10.13
C PRO A 456 -15.52 -7.13 9.14
N TRP A 457 -14.37 -7.77 9.13
CA TRP A 457 -13.14 -7.38 8.43
C TRP A 457 -13.06 -7.96 7.00
N ILE A 458 -14.16 -7.98 6.27
CA ILE A 458 -14.21 -8.48 4.88
C ILE A 458 -13.97 -7.36 3.86
N ILE A 459 -13.41 -7.75 2.68
CA ILE A 459 -13.09 -6.84 1.57
C ILE A 459 -14.28 -6.71 0.61
#